data_1d3db2548355b194c50584f63fb32ef7
#
_entry.id   1d3db2548355b194c50584f63fb32ef7
#
_cell.length_a   1.000
_cell.length_b   1.000
_cell.length_c   1.000
_cell.angle_alpha   90.00
_cell.angle_beta   90.00
_cell.angle_gamma   90.00
#
_symmetry.space_group_name_H-M   'P 1'
#
loop_
_entity.id
_entity.type
_entity.pdbx_description
1 polymer ?
#
loop_
_entity_poly.entity_id
_entity_poly.type
_entity_poly.pdbx_seq_one_letter_code
_entity_poly.pdbx_strand_id
1 'polypeptide(L)'
;EDDYFIELMRIGREIMPFDPASHTIGVHHVAVHMARQALQAGIPVDIALCSAAALSHDIGKFGCRGEDLSRIAYLHYYYTWQWFSRHDMEEIGYISANHSTWDLEFENLPIESLLLIYADFRVRGTRAPGEKERMRIYSLKDAYEMIFCKLADMNPEKKIRYPNDYNKLRDFETLIRSRGATPDQ
;
A
#
# COMPACT_ATOMS: atom_id res chain seq x y z
N GLU A 1 -15.30 9.17 -8.44
CA GLU A 1 -14.36 9.27 -7.29
C GLU A 1 -12.94 8.88 -7.70
N ASP A 2 -12.75 7.75 -8.39
CA ASP A 2 -11.42 7.29 -8.83
C ASP A 2 -10.68 8.33 -9.67
N ASP A 3 -11.37 9.02 -10.60
CA ASP A 3 -10.78 10.08 -11.42
C ASP A 3 -10.28 11.26 -10.58
N TYR A 4 -10.98 11.57 -9.49
CA TYR A 4 -10.58 12.62 -8.55
C TYR A 4 -9.27 12.25 -7.83
N PHE A 5 -9.14 11.02 -7.34
CA PHE A 5 -7.90 10.58 -6.70
C PHE A 5 -6.74 10.48 -7.68
N ILE A 6 -6.98 10.03 -8.91
CA ILE A 6 -5.96 10.00 -9.95
C ILE A 6 -5.43 11.40 -10.23
N GLU A 7 -6.31 12.39 -10.32
CA GLU A 7 -5.91 13.78 -10.56
C GLU A 7 -5.13 14.37 -9.38
N LEU A 8 -5.54 14.10 -8.13
CA LEU A 8 -4.78 14.47 -6.94
C LEU A 8 -3.37 13.88 -6.94
N MET A 9 -3.22 12.61 -7.34
CA MET A 9 -1.91 11.97 -7.42
C MET A 9 -1.05 12.55 -8.55
N ARG A 10 -1.66 12.98 -9.67
CA ARG A 10 -0.96 13.66 -10.76
C ARG A 10 -0.42 15.03 -10.32
N ILE A 11 -1.21 15.81 -9.60
CA ILE A 11 -0.78 17.07 -9.00
C ILE A 11 0.35 16.82 -8.00
N GLY A 12 0.22 15.81 -7.17
CA GLY A 12 1.23 15.41 -6.20
C GLY A 12 2.59 15.06 -6.83
N ARG A 13 2.58 14.45 -8.01
CA ARG A 13 3.79 14.11 -8.78
C ARG A 13 4.64 15.33 -9.12
N GLU A 14 4.04 16.49 -9.31
CA GLU A 14 4.76 17.73 -9.67
C GLU A 14 5.48 18.35 -8.47
N ILE A 15 5.00 18.09 -7.26
CA ILE A 15 5.48 18.71 -6.02
C ILE A 15 6.29 17.78 -5.13
N MET A 16 6.29 16.47 -5.41
CA MET A 16 6.99 15.47 -4.60
C MET A 16 8.29 14.99 -5.26
N PRO A 17 9.32 14.65 -4.48
CA PRO A 17 10.60 14.14 -4.98
C PRO A 17 10.53 12.70 -5.53
N PHE A 18 9.37 12.05 -5.45
CA PHE A 18 9.10 10.70 -5.95
C PHE A 18 7.85 10.70 -6.83
N ASP A 19 7.60 9.60 -7.54
CA ASP A 19 6.42 9.47 -8.41
C ASP A 19 5.27 8.74 -7.67
N PRO A 20 4.41 9.46 -6.92
CA PRO A 20 3.31 8.86 -6.18
C PRO A 20 2.24 8.30 -7.13
N ALA A 21 2.07 8.89 -8.31
CA ALA A 21 1.03 8.45 -9.25
C ALA A 21 1.31 7.05 -9.79
N SER A 22 2.53 6.78 -10.23
CA SER A 22 2.89 5.44 -10.75
C SER A 22 2.84 4.37 -9.67
N HIS A 23 3.26 4.71 -8.44
CA HIS A 23 3.14 3.79 -7.29
C HIS A 23 1.68 3.47 -7.00
N THR A 24 0.86 4.49 -6.81
CA THR A 24 -0.57 4.36 -6.46
C THR A 24 -1.35 3.60 -7.54
N ILE A 25 -1.10 3.85 -8.82
CA ILE A 25 -1.73 3.11 -9.92
C ILE A 25 -1.35 1.62 -9.86
N GLY A 26 -0.08 1.31 -9.58
CA GLY A 26 0.37 -0.07 -9.42
C GLY A 26 -0.30 -0.76 -8.23
N VAL A 27 -0.37 -0.09 -7.09
CA VAL A 27 -1.05 -0.59 -5.88
C VAL A 27 -2.54 -0.83 -6.14
N HIS A 28 -3.22 0.14 -6.77
CA HIS A 28 -4.61 0.00 -7.16
C HIS A 28 -4.84 -1.22 -8.07
N HIS A 29 -4.00 -1.40 -9.10
CA HIS A 29 -4.10 -2.53 -10.01
C HIS A 29 -4.05 -3.86 -9.26
N VAL A 30 -3.06 -4.04 -8.38
CA VAL A 30 -2.91 -5.27 -7.58
C VAL A 30 -4.06 -5.44 -6.59
N ALA A 31 -4.43 -4.39 -5.86
CA ALA A 31 -5.48 -4.47 -4.84
C ALA A 31 -6.84 -4.83 -5.44
N VAL A 32 -7.24 -4.19 -6.54
CA VAL A 32 -8.52 -4.48 -7.22
C VAL A 32 -8.52 -5.86 -7.86
N HIS A 33 -7.40 -6.28 -8.47
CA HIS A 33 -7.25 -7.63 -8.98
C HIS A 33 -7.48 -8.67 -7.86
N MET A 34 -6.80 -8.49 -6.75
CA MET A 34 -6.91 -9.38 -5.59
C MET A 34 -8.30 -9.35 -4.94
N ALA A 35 -8.94 -8.16 -4.87
CA ALA A 35 -10.31 -8.04 -4.36
C ALA A 35 -11.30 -8.85 -5.20
N ARG A 36 -11.19 -8.79 -6.53
CA ARG A 36 -12.02 -9.60 -7.44
C ARG A 36 -11.79 -11.10 -7.24
N GLN A 37 -10.56 -11.52 -7.07
CA GLN A 37 -10.21 -12.91 -6.82
C GLN A 37 -10.70 -13.39 -5.45
N ALA A 38 -10.57 -12.56 -4.41
CA ALA A 38 -11.10 -12.86 -3.09
C ALA A 38 -12.63 -13.06 -3.12
N LEU A 39 -13.35 -12.17 -3.83
CA LEU A 39 -14.79 -12.29 -3.99
C LEU A 39 -15.19 -13.58 -4.73
N GLN A 40 -14.47 -13.94 -5.79
CA GLN A 40 -14.68 -15.21 -6.51
C GLN A 40 -14.38 -16.44 -5.63
N ALA A 41 -13.44 -16.32 -4.71
CA ALA A 41 -13.09 -17.35 -3.73
C ALA A 41 -14.06 -17.40 -2.52
N GLY A 42 -15.16 -16.63 -2.56
CA GLY A 42 -16.16 -16.57 -1.50
C GLY A 42 -15.76 -15.77 -0.27
N ILE A 43 -14.75 -14.91 -0.38
CA ILE A 43 -14.38 -13.97 0.68
C ILE A 43 -15.10 -12.65 0.41
N PRO A 44 -16.00 -12.18 1.28
CA PRO A 44 -16.68 -10.91 1.11
C PRO A 44 -15.67 -9.77 1.09
N VAL A 45 -15.78 -8.89 0.10
CA VAL A 45 -14.94 -7.70 -0.08
C VAL A 45 -15.71 -6.62 -0.83
N ASP A 46 -15.59 -5.38 -0.40
CA ASP A 46 -16.07 -4.22 -1.13
C ASP A 46 -14.99 -3.76 -2.13
N ILE A 47 -15.20 -4.09 -3.40
CA ILE A 47 -14.25 -3.75 -4.48
C ILE A 47 -14.14 -2.24 -4.68
N ALA A 48 -15.26 -1.50 -4.54
CA ALA A 48 -15.26 -0.06 -4.72
C ALA A 48 -14.48 0.65 -3.61
N LEU A 49 -14.69 0.22 -2.36
CA LEU A 49 -13.95 0.70 -1.20
C LEU A 49 -12.45 0.37 -1.32
N CYS A 50 -12.11 -0.87 -1.72
CA CYS A 50 -10.74 -1.29 -1.94
C CYS A 50 -10.06 -0.45 -3.05
N SER A 51 -10.78 -0.16 -4.14
CA SER A 51 -10.32 0.68 -5.25
C SER A 51 -10.00 2.10 -4.78
N ALA A 52 -10.97 2.77 -4.14
CA ALA A 52 -10.82 4.13 -3.65
C ALA A 52 -9.69 4.25 -2.62
N ALA A 53 -9.60 3.31 -1.68
CA ALA A 53 -8.55 3.28 -0.69
C ALA A 53 -7.17 3.08 -1.32
N ALA A 54 -7.03 2.17 -2.29
CA ALA A 54 -5.76 1.93 -2.96
C ALA A 54 -5.27 3.13 -3.75
N LEU A 55 -6.17 3.89 -4.39
CA LEU A 55 -5.81 5.12 -5.11
C LEU A 55 -5.41 6.29 -4.21
N SER A 56 -5.80 6.25 -2.95
CA SER A 56 -5.66 7.38 -2.03
C SER A 56 -4.86 7.09 -0.76
N HIS A 57 -4.35 5.87 -0.58
CA HIS A 57 -3.67 5.46 0.66
C HIS A 57 -2.50 6.37 1.06
N ASP A 58 -1.81 6.91 0.09
CA ASP A 58 -0.63 7.76 0.27
C ASP A 58 -0.92 9.27 0.26
N ILE A 59 -2.19 9.69 0.24
CA ILE A 59 -2.57 11.11 0.16
C ILE A 59 -1.98 11.92 1.32
N GLY A 60 -1.81 11.32 2.48
CA GLY A 60 -1.21 11.95 3.65
C GLY A 60 0.25 12.35 3.48
N LYS A 61 0.96 11.78 2.48
CA LYS A 61 2.33 12.20 2.15
C LYS A 61 2.39 13.67 1.73
N PHE A 62 1.33 14.20 1.13
CA PHE A 62 1.24 15.60 0.74
C PHE A 62 1.10 16.55 1.94
N GLY A 63 0.65 16.04 3.09
CA GLY A 63 0.61 16.77 4.36
C GLY A 63 1.96 16.90 5.04
N CYS A 64 2.91 15.99 4.75
CA CYS A 64 4.24 15.99 5.35
C CYS A 64 5.12 17.05 4.69
N ARG A 65 5.38 18.13 5.41
CA ARG A 65 6.17 19.27 4.92
C ARG A 65 7.23 19.69 5.94
N GLY A 66 8.30 20.32 5.48
CA GLY A 66 9.36 20.81 6.35
C GLY A 66 9.99 19.67 7.17
N GLU A 67 9.96 19.77 8.47
CA GLU A 67 10.54 18.79 9.39
C GLU A 67 9.83 17.43 9.34
N ASP A 68 8.53 17.40 8.98
CA ASP A 68 7.74 16.18 8.86
C ASP A 68 8.25 15.25 7.77
N LEU A 69 8.97 15.75 6.76
CA LEU A 69 9.55 14.93 5.69
C LEU A 69 10.50 13.86 6.24
N SER A 70 11.22 14.13 7.31
CA SER A 70 12.09 13.15 7.98
C SER A 70 11.31 12.00 8.64
N ARG A 71 10.03 12.21 8.90
CA ARG A 71 9.12 11.28 9.57
C ARG A 71 7.97 10.81 8.68
N ILE A 72 8.05 11.04 7.39
CA ILE A 72 6.97 10.75 6.42
C ILE A 72 6.46 9.29 6.52
N ALA A 73 7.35 8.34 6.80
CA ALA A 73 7.01 6.93 6.96
C ALA A 73 6.05 6.64 8.12
N TYR A 74 5.90 7.57 9.05
CA TYR A 74 5.01 7.45 10.22
C TYR A 74 3.84 8.43 10.14
N LEU A 75 4.11 9.66 9.72
CA LEU A 75 3.13 10.73 9.79
C LEU A 75 2.11 10.70 8.66
N HIS A 76 2.44 10.11 7.51
CA HIS A 76 1.50 10.10 6.38
C HIS A 76 0.20 9.36 6.71
N TYR A 77 0.19 8.35 7.55
CA TYR A 77 -1.03 7.65 7.99
C TYR A 77 -1.97 8.60 8.75
N TYR A 78 -1.41 9.41 9.66
CA TYR A 78 -2.15 10.40 10.40
C TYR A 78 -2.73 11.48 9.49
N TYR A 79 -1.93 12.01 8.56
CA TYR A 79 -2.40 13.01 7.61
C TYR A 79 -3.39 12.42 6.59
N THR A 80 -3.27 11.16 6.23
CA THR A 80 -4.28 10.43 5.42
C THR A 80 -5.62 10.45 6.16
N TRP A 81 -5.65 9.99 7.42
CA TRP A 81 -6.86 10.00 8.21
C TRP A 81 -7.45 11.41 8.36
N GLN A 82 -6.64 12.41 8.70
CA GLN A 82 -7.09 13.79 8.82
C GLN A 82 -7.70 14.33 7.52
N TRP A 83 -7.11 14.00 6.38
CA TRP A 83 -7.61 14.46 5.10
C TRP A 83 -9.01 13.91 4.84
N PHE A 84 -9.21 12.62 4.98
CA PHE A 84 -10.49 11.95 4.77
C PHE A 84 -11.58 12.42 5.74
N SER A 85 -11.25 12.55 7.04
CA SER A 85 -12.19 13.05 8.06
C SER A 85 -12.67 14.48 7.78
N ARG A 86 -11.84 15.30 7.14
CA ARG A 86 -12.24 16.67 6.76
C ARG A 86 -13.12 16.73 5.50
N HIS A 87 -13.20 15.63 4.77
CA HIS A 87 -13.95 15.54 3.52
C HIS A 87 -15.17 14.61 3.63
N ASP A 88 -15.54 14.22 4.85
CA ASP A 88 -16.67 13.34 5.14
C ASP A 88 -16.58 11.99 4.38
N MET A 89 -15.35 11.42 4.31
CA MET A 89 -15.02 10.15 3.63
C MET A 89 -14.34 9.17 4.58
N GLU A 90 -14.85 9.04 5.82
CA GLU A 90 -14.20 8.28 6.89
C GLU A 90 -14.04 6.80 6.58
N GLU A 91 -14.95 6.20 5.82
CA GLU A 91 -14.87 4.79 5.46
C GLU A 91 -13.63 4.51 4.59
N ILE A 92 -13.42 5.31 3.55
CA ILE A 92 -12.22 5.24 2.71
C ILE A 92 -10.98 5.57 3.55
N GLY A 93 -11.09 6.59 4.40
CA GLY A 93 -10.03 7.04 5.30
C GLY A 93 -9.58 5.96 6.26
N TYR A 94 -10.52 5.17 6.79
CA TYR A 94 -10.22 4.06 7.68
C TYR A 94 -9.38 2.99 6.98
N ILE A 95 -9.78 2.55 5.79
CA ILE A 95 -9.02 1.57 5.02
C ILE A 95 -7.66 2.12 4.61
N SER A 96 -7.63 3.35 4.07
CA SER A 96 -6.41 4.00 3.60
C SER A 96 -5.39 4.24 4.71
N ALA A 97 -5.82 4.73 5.88
CA ALA A 97 -4.93 4.97 7.01
C ALA A 97 -4.40 3.66 7.64
N ASN A 98 -5.16 2.57 7.52
CA ASN A 98 -4.80 1.26 8.07
C ASN A 98 -3.96 0.39 7.12
N HIS A 99 -3.24 0.98 6.17
CA HIS A 99 -2.21 0.25 5.41
C HIS A 99 -0.86 0.18 6.14
N SER A 100 -0.79 0.72 7.34
CA SER A 100 0.38 0.63 8.22
C SER A 100 0.52 -0.78 8.82
N THR A 101 1.74 -1.26 8.86
CA THR A 101 2.09 -2.50 9.57
C THR A 101 2.71 -2.26 10.94
N TRP A 102 2.75 -0.98 11.42
CA TRP A 102 3.55 -0.62 12.59
C TRP A 102 2.99 -1.15 13.91
N ASP A 103 1.70 -1.09 14.14
CA ASP A 103 1.09 -1.43 15.43
C ASP A 103 -0.17 -2.30 15.29
N LEU A 104 -0.39 -2.90 14.09
CA LEU A 104 -1.65 -3.57 13.80
C LEU A 104 -1.53 -5.10 13.84
N GLU A 105 -2.53 -5.72 14.44
CA GLU A 105 -2.80 -7.13 14.31
C GLU A 105 -3.53 -7.36 12.98
N PHE A 106 -2.87 -7.97 11.99
CA PHE A 106 -3.45 -8.19 10.65
C PHE A 106 -4.79 -8.92 10.71
N GLU A 107 -4.95 -9.79 11.68
CA GLU A 107 -6.15 -10.59 11.91
C GLU A 107 -7.37 -9.74 12.31
N ASN A 108 -7.15 -8.53 12.77
CA ASN A 108 -8.19 -7.58 13.19
C ASN A 108 -8.51 -6.53 12.11
N LEU A 109 -7.83 -6.57 10.97
CA LEU A 109 -8.06 -5.63 9.89
C LEU A 109 -9.19 -6.09 8.97
N PRO A 110 -9.96 -5.15 8.40
CA PRO A 110 -10.83 -5.43 7.27
C PRO A 110 -10.04 -6.05 6.11
N ILE A 111 -10.70 -6.89 5.33
CA ILE A 111 -10.07 -7.54 4.18
C ILE A 111 -9.51 -6.52 3.17
N GLU A 112 -10.18 -5.39 2.99
CA GLU A 112 -9.75 -4.30 2.12
C GLU A 112 -8.40 -3.72 2.57
N SER A 113 -8.18 -3.55 3.88
CA SER A 113 -6.88 -3.11 4.43
C SER A 113 -5.78 -4.15 4.21
N LEU A 114 -6.07 -5.44 4.39
CA LEU A 114 -5.11 -6.52 4.11
C LEU A 114 -4.72 -6.57 2.64
N LEU A 115 -5.70 -6.43 1.75
CA LEU A 115 -5.47 -6.39 0.29
C LEU A 115 -4.64 -5.16 -0.09
N LEU A 116 -4.90 -4.02 0.53
CA LEU A 116 -4.14 -2.80 0.32
C LEU A 116 -2.68 -2.95 0.78
N ILE A 117 -2.45 -3.46 2.00
CA ILE A 117 -1.10 -3.73 2.53
C ILE A 117 -0.35 -4.70 1.62
N TYR A 118 -0.99 -5.80 1.24
CA TYR A 118 -0.42 -6.79 0.33
C TYR A 118 -0.02 -6.18 -1.01
N ALA A 119 -0.88 -5.33 -1.58
CA ALA A 119 -0.62 -4.66 -2.85
C ALA A 119 0.51 -3.63 -2.73
N ASP A 120 0.52 -2.82 -1.67
CA ASP A 120 1.53 -1.79 -1.44
C ASP A 120 2.94 -2.40 -1.35
N PHE A 121 3.10 -3.52 -0.63
CA PHE A 121 4.40 -4.20 -0.55
C PHE A 121 4.89 -4.75 -1.89
N ARG A 122 4.01 -5.08 -2.82
CA ARG A 122 4.35 -5.65 -4.13
C ARG A 122 4.76 -4.62 -5.18
N VAL A 123 4.45 -3.34 -4.97
CA VAL A 123 4.79 -2.27 -5.91
C VAL A 123 6.05 -1.55 -5.45
N ARG A 124 7.13 -1.73 -6.19
CA ARG A 124 8.45 -1.19 -5.84
C ARG A 124 9.06 -0.42 -6.98
N GLY A 125 9.67 0.71 -6.62
CA GLY A 125 10.48 1.48 -7.54
C GLY A 125 11.87 0.87 -7.73
N THR A 126 12.30 0.79 -8.95
CA THR A 126 13.69 0.48 -9.31
C THR A 126 14.27 1.66 -10.06
N ARG A 127 15.51 2.00 -9.72
CA ARG A 127 16.24 3.11 -10.34
C ARG A 127 17.64 2.64 -10.70
N ALA A 128 17.95 2.61 -11.98
CA ALA A 128 19.32 2.49 -12.42
C ALA A 128 20.05 3.85 -12.30
N PRO A 129 21.39 3.87 -12.12
CA PRO A 129 22.15 5.10 -12.07
C PRO A 129 21.88 5.98 -13.30
N GLY A 130 21.43 7.22 -13.09
CA GLY A 130 21.09 8.18 -14.16
C GLY A 130 19.71 8.03 -14.80
N GLU A 131 18.92 7.03 -14.40
CA GLU A 131 17.56 6.84 -14.89
C GLU A 131 16.50 7.38 -13.91
N LYS A 132 15.30 7.65 -14.45
CA LYS A 132 14.11 7.91 -13.61
C LYS A 132 13.66 6.61 -12.95
N GLU A 133 13.17 6.73 -11.72
CA GLU A 133 12.56 5.61 -11.03
C GLU A 133 11.39 5.04 -11.84
N ARG A 134 11.34 3.71 -11.94
CA ARG A 134 10.26 2.98 -12.61
C ARG A 134 9.58 2.07 -11.59
N MET A 135 8.28 2.22 -11.43
CA MET A 135 7.48 1.33 -10.61
C MET A 135 7.25 0.01 -11.34
N ARG A 136 7.36 -1.09 -10.59
CA ARG A 136 7.07 -2.44 -11.07
C ARG A 136 6.28 -3.19 -10.01
N ILE A 137 5.44 -4.10 -10.49
CA ILE A 137 4.72 -5.06 -9.66
C ILE A 137 5.57 -6.33 -9.58
N TYR A 138 5.83 -6.76 -8.36
CA TYR A 138 6.61 -7.97 -8.07
C TYR A 138 5.71 -9.05 -7.44
N SER A 139 6.17 -10.30 -7.43
CA SER A 139 5.63 -11.28 -6.50
C SER A 139 5.89 -10.82 -5.06
N LEU A 140 5.11 -11.31 -4.10
CA LEU A 140 5.35 -10.98 -2.68
C LEU A 140 6.78 -11.35 -2.26
N LYS A 141 7.24 -12.53 -2.69
CA LYS A 141 8.60 -13.03 -2.42
C LYS A 141 9.66 -12.06 -2.96
N ASP A 142 9.62 -11.74 -4.26
CA ASP A 142 10.63 -10.89 -4.88
C ASP A 142 10.66 -9.48 -4.29
N ALA A 143 9.47 -8.92 -3.97
CA ALA A 143 9.36 -7.62 -3.31
C ALA A 143 10.04 -7.61 -1.94
N TYR A 144 9.85 -8.66 -1.15
CA TYR A 144 10.49 -8.77 0.16
C TYR A 144 11.98 -9.12 0.08
N GLU A 145 12.43 -9.86 -0.92
CA GLU A 145 13.86 -10.06 -1.17
C GLU A 145 14.57 -8.73 -1.40
N MET A 146 13.95 -7.81 -2.16
CA MET A 146 14.48 -6.45 -2.34
C MET A 146 14.55 -5.65 -1.03
N ILE A 147 13.57 -5.83 -0.13
CA ILE A 147 13.57 -5.21 1.20
C ILE A 147 14.67 -5.81 2.06
N PHE A 148 14.79 -7.13 2.07
CA PHE A 148 15.75 -7.86 2.90
C PHE A 148 17.20 -7.59 2.49
N CYS A 149 17.47 -7.36 1.21
CA CYS A 149 18.80 -6.92 0.76
C CYS A 149 19.27 -5.62 1.42
N LYS A 150 18.33 -4.77 1.84
CA LYS A 150 18.59 -3.49 2.51
C LYS A 150 18.46 -3.57 4.03
N LEU A 151 18.14 -4.73 4.58
CA LEU A 151 17.78 -4.88 5.99
C LEU A 151 18.95 -4.57 6.92
N ALA A 152 20.18 -4.84 6.50
CA ALA A 152 21.39 -4.56 7.28
C ALA A 152 21.51 -3.06 7.65
N ASP A 153 21.10 -2.18 6.71
CA ASP A 153 21.20 -0.72 6.85
C ASP A 153 19.97 -0.10 7.53
N MET A 154 18.99 -0.91 7.90
CA MET A 154 17.76 -0.45 8.52
C MET A 154 17.90 -0.39 10.06
N ASN A 155 17.00 0.39 10.69
CA ASN A 155 16.90 0.45 12.14
C ASN A 155 16.46 -0.91 12.75
N PRO A 156 16.72 -1.16 14.06
CA PRO A 156 16.41 -2.42 14.72
C PRO A 156 14.93 -2.84 14.61
N GLU A 157 14.02 -1.87 14.69
CA GLU A 157 12.59 -2.12 14.59
C GLU A 157 12.21 -2.73 13.23
N LYS A 158 12.70 -2.17 12.13
CA LYS A 158 12.45 -2.68 10.79
C LYS A 158 13.03 -4.08 10.58
N LYS A 159 14.17 -4.38 11.21
CA LYS A 159 14.79 -5.70 11.15
C LYS A 159 13.94 -6.81 11.75
N ILE A 160 13.16 -6.51 12.77
CA ILE A 160 12.23 -7.45 13.39
C ILE A 160 10.91 -7.49 12.60
N ARG A 161 10.42 -6.34 12.25
CA ARG A 161 9.10 -6.15 11.69
C ARG A 161 8.94 -6.72 10.27
N TYR A 162 9.79 -6.35 9.34
CA TYR A 162 9.63 -6.80 7.95
C TYR A 162 9.61 -8.32 7.78
N PRO A 163 10.42 -9.12 8.49
CA PRO A 163 10.25 -10.57 8.48
C PRO A 163 8.91 -11.05 9.01
N ASN A 164 8.37 -10.39 10.06
CA ASN A 164 7.04 -10.73 10.60
C ASN A 164 5.93 -10.37 9.60
N ASP A 165 6.00 -9.18 9.01
CA ASP A 165 5.07 -8.74 7.97
C ASP A 165 5.08 -9.71 6.78
N TYR A 166 6.26 -10.08 6.31
CA TYR A 166 6.40 -11.06 5.24
C TYR A 166 5.72 -12.38 5.56
N ASN A 167 5.94 -12.93 6.76
CA ASN A 167 5.34 -14.19 7.16
C ASN A 167 3.81 -14.09 7.18
N LYS A 168 3.26 -13.04 7.76
CA LYS A 168 1.81 -12.81 7.81
C LYS A 168 1.19 -12.63 6.41
N LEU A 169 1.82 -11.83 5.55
CA LEU A 169 1.34 -11.63 4.17
C LEU A 169 1.47 -12.91 3.33
N ARG A 170 2.50 -13.70 3.53
CA ARG A 170 2.65 -15.01 2.89
C ARG A 170 1.57 -15.99 3.35
N ASP A 171 1.24 -16.00 4.63
CA ASP A 171 0.18 -16.84 5.15
C ASP A 171 -1.19 -16.40 4.61
N PHE A 172 -1.42 -15.09 4.49
CA PHE A 172 -2.58 -14.53 3.82
C PHE A 172 -2.61 -14.93 2.33
N GLU A 173 -1.51 -14.80 1.59
CA GLU A 173 -1.41 -15.25 0.20
C GLU A 173 -1.71 -16.76 0.07
N THR A 174 -1.20 -17.57 1.00
CA THR A 174 -1.45 -19.02 1.02
C THR A 174 -2.93 -19.31 1.22
N LEU A 175 -3.58 -18.59 2.12
CA LEU A 175 -5.03 -18.72 2.36
C LEU A 175 -5.84 -18.41 1.09
N ILE A 176 -5.59 -17.30 0.43
CA ILE A 176 -6.36 -16.92 -0.77
C ILE A 176 -6.07 -17.86 -1.95
N ARG A 177 -4.81 -18.33 -2.10
CA ARG A 177 -4.45 -19.36 -3.10
C ARG A 177 -5.16 -20.68 -2.86
N SER A 178 -5.28 -21.12 -1.60
CA SER A 178 -6.01 -22.34 -1.25
C SER A 178 -7.50 -22.30 -1.64
N ARG A 179 -8.03 -21.10 -1.85
CA ARG A 179 -9.40 -20.85 -2.31
C ARG A 179 -9.49 -20.56 -3.81
N GLY A 180 -8.41 -20.79 -4.56
CA GLY A 180 -8.38 -20.69 -6.02
C GLY A 180 -7.95 -19.33 -6.57
N ALA A 181 -7.51 -18.39 -5.72
CA ALA A 181 -6.96 -17.11 -6.20
C ALA A 181 -5.59 -17.28 -6.88
N THR A 182 -5.32 -16.43 -7.87
CA THR A 182 -4.08 -16.40 -8.64
C THR A 182 -3.40 -15.01 -8.53
N PRO A 183 -2.72 -14.71 -7.41
CA PRO A 183 -2.21 -13.37 -7.11
C PRO A 183 -1.21 -12.80 -8.13
N ASP A 184 -0.55 -13.66 -8.90
CA ASP A 184 0.54 -13.27 -9.81
C ASP A 184 0.14 -13.22 -11.29
N GLN A 185 -1.14 -13.37 -11.60
CA GLN A 185 -1.66 -13.34 -12.99
C GLN A 185 -2.26 -12.01 -13.36
#